data_bff483d76c69a6ab0335466b7c893eee
#
_entry.id   bff483d76c69a6ab0335466b7c893eee
#
_cell.length_a   1.000
_cell.length_b   1.000
_cell.length_c   1.000
_cell.angle_alpha   90.00
_cell.angle_beta   90.00
_cell.angle_gamma   90.00
#
_symmetry.space_group_name_H-M   'P 1'
#
loop_
_entity.id
_entity.type
_entity.pdbx_description
1 polymer ?
#
loop_
_entity_poly.entity_id
_entity_poly.type
_entity_poly.pdbx_seq_one_letter_code
_entity_poly.pdbx_strand_id
1 'polypeptide(L)'
;MKQVLLFVLLAVSLAAVALGQGAAVNKQKRDIEKEVVEIEHQRDQAIQDRDMSVLDRIHADDFTFVNTRGGVLSKTEYLDEIRTGALKFLSFKQDDYHFQVYGDTVVLTGRSSGVVEYHGKVNQVPRRFTIVYIRDHGRWRLATYHGTIIAE
;
A
#
# COMPACT_ATOMS: atom_id res chain seq x y z
N MET A 1 -16.31 -36.22 -40.58
CA MET A 1 -14.89 -35.87 -40.34
C MET A 1 -14.63 -34.33 -40.33
N LYS A 2 -15.09 -33.59 -41.32
CA LYS A 2 -14.86 -32.11 -41.40
C LYS A 2 -15.46 -31.30 -40.20
N GLN A 3 -16.63 -31.68 -39.70
CA GLN A 3 -17.28 -30.99 -38.57
C GLN A 3 -16.55 -31.22 -37.25
N VAL A 4 -16.04 -32.45 -37.00
CA VAL A 4 -15.26 -32.75 -35.78
C VAL A 4 -13.95 -31.94 -35.76
N LEU A 5 -13.30 -31.76 -36.89
CA LEU A 5 -12.06 -31.00 -37.01
C LEU A 5 -12.29 -29.51 -36.70
N LEU A 6 -13.43 -28.96 -37.11
CA LEU A 6 -13.82 -27.57 -36.86
C LEU A 6 -14.05 -27.28 -35.36
N PHE A 7 -14.71 -28.21 -34.64
CA PHE A 7 -14.93 -28.10 -33.20
C PHE A 7 -13.63 -28.20 -32.40
N VAL A 8 -12.69 -29.04 -32.79
CA VAL A 8 -11.38 -29.18 -32.15
C VAL A 8 -10.55 -27.91 -32.33
N LEU A 9 -10.53 -27.32 -33.51
CA LEU A 9 -9.82 -26.06 -33.77
C LEU A 9 -10.41 -24.88 -32.99
N LEU A 10 -11.75 -24.82 -32.84
CA LEU A 10 -12.43 -23.78 -32.05
C LEU A 10 -12.11 -23.92 -30.55
N ALA A 11 -12.11 -25.15 -30.02
CA ALA A 11 -11.77 -25.41 -28.62
C ALA A 11 -10.31 -25.05 -28.26
N VAL A 12 -9.36 -25.32 -29.15
CA VAL A 12 -7.95 -25.00 -28.95
C VAL A 12 -7.73 -23.47 -28.97
N SER A 13 -8.43 -22.75 -29.84
CA SER A 13 -8.33 -21.28 -29.89
C SER A 13 -8.89 -20.60 -28.65
N LEU A 14 -10.02 -21.08 -28.07
CA LEU A 14 -10.58 -20.57 -26.84
C LEU A 14 -9.66 -20.82 -25.62
N ALA A 15 -9.03 -21.98 -25.56
CA ALA A 15 -8.09 -22.32 -24.47
C ALA A 15 -6.84 -21.45 -24.51
N ALA A 16 -6.29 -21.15 -25.67
CA ALA A 16 -5.13 -20.27 -25.82
C ALA A 16 -5.43 -18.83 -25.41
N VAL A 17 -6.63 -18.30 -25.70
CA VAL A 17 -7.06 -16.97 -25.29
C VAL A 17 -7.22 -16.90 -23.77
N ALA A 18 -7.82 -17.91 -23.12
CA ALA A 18 -8.00 -17.95 -21.68
C ALA A 18 -6.66 -17.99 -20.91
N LEU A 19 -5.70 -18.77 -21.38
CA LEU A 19 -4.34 -18.85 -20.81
C LEU A 19 -3.59 -17.52 -20.97
N GLY A 20 -3.73 -16.85 -22.11
CA GLY A 20 -3.13 -15.54 -22.36
C GLY A 20 -3.70 -14.44 -21.45
N GLN A 21 -5.01 -14.44 -21.22
CA GLN A 21 -5.66 -13.49 -20.32
C GLN A 21 -5.23 -13.67 -18.86
N GLY A 22 -5.14 -14.90 -18.36
CA GLY A 22 -4.64 -15.19 -17.02
C GLY A 22 -3.22 -14.72 -16.79
N ALA A 23 -2.32 -14.92 -17.76
CA ALA A 23 -0.94 -14.47 -17.69
C ALA A 23 -0.84 -12.93 -17.70
N ALA A 24 -1.67 -12.24 -18.50
CA ALA A 24 -1.71 -10.79 -18.57
C ALA A 24 -2.21 -10.18 -17.25
N VAL A 25 -3.28 -10.72 -16.65
CA VAL A 25 -3.82 -10.29 -15.35
C VAL A 25 -2.79 -10.47 -14.24
N ASN A 26 -2.09 -11.62 -14.20
CA ASN A 26 -1.06 -11.86 -13.20
C ASN A 26 0.16 -10.95 -13.37
N LYS A 27 0.50 -10.59 -14.62
CA LYS A 27 1.56 -9.61 -14.88
C LYS A 27 1.16 -8.23 -14.39
N GLN A 28 -0.03 -7.76 -14.74
CA GLN A 28 -0.56 -6.47 -14.32
C GLN A 28 -0.60 -6.36 -12.78
N LYS A 29 -1.05 -7.39 -12.09
CA LYS A 29 -1.05 -7.44 -10.62
C LYS A 29 0.35 -7.23 -10.05
N ARG A 30 1.35 -7.99 -10.54
CA ARG A 30 2.74 -7.86 -10.08
C ARG A 30 3.34 -6.47 -10.37
N ASP A 31 2.97 -5.85 -11.48
CA ASP A 31 3.45 -4.52 -11.82
C ASP A 31 2.86 -3.48 -10.85
N ILE A 32 1.57 -3.58 -10.50
CA ILE A 32 0.93 -2.75 -9.47
C ILE A 32 1.58 -2.95 -8.09
N GLU A 33 1.84 -4.19 -7.68
CA GLU A 33 2.51 -4.48 -6.40
C GLU A 33 3.88 -3.80 -6.31
N LYS A 34 4.66 -3.83 -7.40
CA LYS A 34 5.96 -3.14 -7.48
C LYS A 34 5.83 -1.62 -7.40
N GLU A 35 4.86 -1.03 -8.11
CA GLU A 35 4.58 0.40 -8.05
C GLU A 35 4.27 0.84 -6.60
N VAL A 36 3.42 0.09 -5.89
CA VAL A 36 3.05 0.40 -4.52
C VAL A 36 4.21 0.23 -3.56
N VAL A 37 5.06 -0.81 -3.72
CA VAL A 37 6.28 -0.97 -2.91
C VAL A 37 7.22 0.21 -3.10
N GLU A 38 7.39 0.69 -4.31
CA GLU A 38 8.24 1.85 -4.58
C GLU A 38 7.69 3.12 -3.92
N ILE A 39 6.36 3.30 -3.92
CA ILE A 39 5.71 4.42 -3.22
C ILE A 39 5.92 4.30 -1.70
N GLU A 40 5.83 3.11 -1.11
CA GLU A 40 6.12 2.89 0.31
C GLU A 40 7.56 3.27 0.65
N HIS A 41 8.55 2.88 -0.19
CA HIS A 41 9.93 3.28 0.02
C HIS A 41 10.12 4.80 -0.06
N GLN A 42 9.50 5.46 -1.04
CA GLN A 42 9.53 6.93 -1.14
C GLN A 42 8.88 7.60 0.07
N ARG A 43 7.75 7.07 0.55
CA ARG A 43 7.07 7.56 1.73
C ARG A 43 7.93 7.41 2.99
N ASP A 44 8.54 6.24 3.19
CA ASP A 44 9.40 5.97 4.35
C ASP A 44 10.61 6.89 4.37
N GLN A 45 11.25 7.13 3.20
CA GLN A 45 12.34 8.07 3.08
C GLN A 45 11.86 9.51 3.35
N ALA A 46 10.74 9.92 2.77
CA ALA A 46 10.18 11.25 2.96
C ALA A 46 9.77 11.54 4.42
N ILE A 47 9.31 10.52 5.15
CA ILE A 47 9.05 10.63 6.60
C ILE A 47 10.35 10.91 7.37
N GLN A 48 11.43 10.18 7.06
CA GLN A 48 12.73 10.35 7.72
C GLN A 48 13.33 11.72 7.42
N ASP A 49 13.26 12.16 6.16
CA ASP A 49 13.80 13.45 5.70
C ASP A 49 12.87 14.63 6.01
N ARG A 50 11.64 14.35 6.45
CA ARG A 50 10.55 15.32 6.60
C ARG A 50 10.26 16.09 5.31
N ASP A 51 10.32 15.39 4.18
CA ASP A 51 9.95 15.97 2.89
C ASP A 51 8.41 16.06 2.77
N MET A 52 7.89 17.19 3.22
CA MET A 52 6.44 17.45 3.21
C MET A 52 5.86 17.49 1.80
N SER A 53 6.64 17.86 0.80
CA SER A 53 6.21 17.90 -0.60
C SER A 53 5.93 16.51 -1.15
N VAL A 54 6.82 15.57 -0.88
CA VAL A 54 6.65 14.16 -1.27
C VAL A 54 5.49 13.53 -0.49
N LEU A 55 5.43 13.76 0.83
CA LEU A 55 4.35 13.22 1.66
C LEU A 55 2.98 13.75 1.23
N ASP A 56 2.86 15.06 0.94
CA ASP A 56 1.59 15.64 0.47
C ASP A 56 1.12 15.00 -0.84
N ARG A 57 2.04 14.75 -1.76
CA ARG A 57 1.72 14.11 -3.05
C ARG A 57 1.30 12.65 -2.92
N ILE A 58 1.92 11.90 -2.00
CA ILE A 58 1.63 10.47 -1.79
C ILE A 58 0.28 10.27 -1.09
N HIS A 59 -0.09 11.11 -0.13
CA HIS A 59 -1.34 10.98 0.61
C HIS A 59 -2.51 11.59 -0.18
N ALA A 60 -3.64 10.89 -0.23
CA ALA A 60 -4.88 11.40 -0.80
C ALA A 60 -5.41 12.60 -0.01
N ASP A 61 -6.24 13.43 -0.60
CA ASP A 61 -6.71 14.66 0.07
C ASP A 61 -7.61 14.39 1.27
N ASP A 62 -8.33 13.27 1.22
CA ASP A 62 -9.19 12.73 2.28
C ASP A 62 -8.49 11.64 3.13
N PHE A 63 -7.15 11.57 3.07
CA PHE A 63 -6.38 10.59 3.82
C PHE A 63 -6.72 10.60 5.31
N THR A 64 -6.79 9.39 5.89
CA THR A 64 -6.94 9.18 7.33
C THR A 64 -5.82 8.31 7.89
N PHE A 65 -5.29 8.71 9.02
CA PHE A 65 -4.33 7.94 9.80
C PHE A 65 -4.98 7.47 11.10
N VAL A 66 -5.07 6.16 11.30
CA VAL A 66 -5.53 5.57 12.55
C VAL A 66 -4.33 5.01 13.30
N ASN A 67 -4.03 5.60 14.45
CA ASN A 67 -2.90 5.18 15.26
C ASN A 67 -3.23 3.95 16.13
N THR A 68 -2.22 3.38 16.77
CA THR A 68 -2.34 2.16 17.59
C THR A 68 -3.19 2.30 18.85
N ARG A 69 -3.68 3.50 19.17
CA ARG A 69 -4.56 3.80 20.32
C ARG A 69 -5.98 4.15 19.89
N GLY A 70 -6.29 4.03 18.58
CA GLY A 70 -7.59 4.38 18.02
C GLY A 70 -7.78 5.87 17.73
N GLY A 71 -6.75 6.70 17.92
CA GLY A 71 -6.78 8.10 17.50
C GLY A 71 -6.80 8.21 15.99
N VAL A 72 -7.62 9.10 15.44
CA VAL A 72 -7.78 9.35 14.01
C VAL A 72 -7.26 10.74 13.68
N LEU A 73 -6.37 10.84 12.70
CA LEU A 73 -5.85 12.10 12.19
C LEU A 73 -6.22 12.24 10.71
N SER A 74 -6.60 13.44 10.31
CA SER A 74 -6.69 13.85 8.91
C SER A 74 -5.30 13.97 8.29
N LYS A 75 -5.24 14.11 6.95
CA LYS A 75 -3.99 14.38 6.22
C LYS A 75 -3.22 15.57 6.83
N THR A 76 -3.91 16.68 7.03
CA THR A 76 -3.31 17.91 7.55
C THR A 76 -2.72 17.69 8.94
N GLU A 77 -3.46 17.08 9.84
CA GLU A 77 -2.99 16.81 11.21
C GLU A 77 -1.80 15.85 11.22
N TYR A 78 -1.87 14.76 10.43
CA TYR A 78 -0.77 13.79 10.34
C TYR A 78 0.52 14.42 9.79
N LEU A 79 0.42 15.20 8.71
CA LEU A 79 1.57 15.88 8.13
C LEU A 79 2.13 16.96 9.06
N ASP A 80 1.28 17.67 9.80
CA ASP A 80 1.71 18.65 10.79
C ASP A 80 2.44 18.02 11.97
N GLU A 81 2.02 16.84 12.43
CA GLU A 81 2.75 16.12 13.49
C GLU A 81 4.15 15.70 13.03
N ILE A 82 4.31 15.26 11.78
CA ILE A 82 5.64 14.96 11.21
C ILE A 82 6.46 16.25 11.07
N ARG A 83 5.87 17.29 10.51
CA ARG A 83 6.54 18.57 10.25
C ARG A 83 7.05 19.22 11.53
N THR A 84 6.26 19.22 12.59
CA THR A 84 6.61 19.80 13.89
C THR A 84 7.52 18.89 14.73
N GLY A 85 7.62 17.62 14.36
CA GLY A 85 8.34 16.61 15.13
C GLY A 85 7.61 16.11 16.35
N ALA A 86 6.29 16.31 16.44
CA ALA A 86 5.43 15.66 17.44
C ALA A 86 5.36 14.14 17.19
N LEU A 87 5.42 13.74 15.92
CA LEU A 87 5.57 12.36 15.48
C LEU A 87 6.93 12.20 14.78
N LYS A 88 7.81 11.34 15.31
CA LYS A 88 9.12 11.02 14.72
C LYS A 88 9.28 9.51 14.60
N PHE A 89 9.77 9.08 13.46
CA PHE A 89 10.20 7.69 13.24
C PHE A 89 11.73 7.64 13.39
N LEU A 90 12.20 7.30 14.58
CA LEU A 90 13.63 7.24 14.90
C LEU A 90 14.32 6.05 14.24
N SER A 91 13.59 4.95 14.10
CA SER A 91 13.91 3.84 13.21
C SER A 91 12.61 3.22 12.70
N PHE A 92 12.62 2.69 11.49
CA PHE A 92 11.43 2.15 10.89
C PHE A 92 11.79 1.09 9.86
N LYS A 93 11.11 -0.06 9.95
CA LYS A 93 11.21 -1.16 8.98
C LYS A 93 9.83 -1.71 8.76
N GLN A 94 9.52 -1.99 7.51
CA GLN A 94 8.32 -2.72 7.12
C GLN A 94 8.70 -4.03 6.44
N ASP A 95 7.95 -5.08 6.71
CA ASP A 95 8.11 -6.40 6.11
C ASP A 95 6.77 -7.16 6.10
N ASP A 96 6.79 -8.41 5.64
CA ASP A 96 5.63 -9.30 5.61
C ASP A 96 4.45 -8.70 4.81
N TYR A 97 4.76 -8.15 3.63
CA TYR A 97 3.77 -7.51 2.76
C TYR A 97 2.84 -8.53 2.09
N HIS A 98 1.54 -8.28 2.21
CA HIS A 98 0.48 -9.02 1.51
C HIS A 98 -0.40 -8.03 0.72
N PHE A 99 -0.49 -8.25 -0.59
CA PHE A 99 -1.21 -7.38 -1.51
C PHE A 99 -2.52 -8.01 -1.97
N GLN A 100 -3.59 -7.24 -1.92
CA GLN A 100 -4.88 -7.53 -2.54
C GLN A 100 -5.20 -6.40 -3.51
N VAL A 101 -5.25 -6.72 -4.81
CA VAL A 101 -5.47 -5.73 -5.89
C VAL A 101 -6.88 -5.87 -6.42
N TYR A 102 -7.65 -4.79 -6.38
CA TYR A 102 -9.04 -4.71 -6.81
C TYR A 102 -9.23 -3.50 -7.76
N GLY A 103 -8.88 -3.67 -9.04
CA GLY A 103 -8.93 -2.60 -10.02
C GLY A 103 -8.04 -1.41 -9.60
N ASP A 104 -8.66 -0.27 -9.32
CA ASP A 104 -8.01 0.96 -8.90
C ASP A 104 -7.83 1.06 -7.36
N THR A 105 -7.91 -0.06 -6.66
CA THR A 105 -7.69 -0.12 -5.22
C THR A 105 -6.69 -1.22 -4.88
N VAL A 106 -5.75 -0.92 -3.99
CA VAL A 106 -4.83 -1.89 -3.39
C VAL A 106 -4.99 -1.85 -1.88
N VAL A 107 -5.24 -3.02 -1.29
CA VAL A 107 -5.13 -3.22 0.15
C VAL A 107 -3.80 -3.90 0.42
N LEU A 108 -2.94 -3.21 1.17
CA LEU A 108 -1.64 -3.70 1.62
C LEU A 108 -1.70 -3.94 3.11
N THR A 109 -1.45 -5.15 3.53
CA THR A 109 -1.21 -5.48 4.93
C THR A 109 0.24 -5.88 5.14
N GLY A 110 0.75 -5.67 6.34
CA GLY A 110 2.13 -6.02 6.64
C GLY A 110 2.45 -5.89 8.11
N ARG A 111 3.73 -5.94 8.39
CA ARG A 111 4.30 -5.77 9.71
C ARG A 111 5.26 -4.59 9.70
N SER A 112 5.23 -3.77 10.75
CA SER A 112 6.24 -2.74 10.97
C SER A 112 6.89 -2.91 12.33
N SER A 113 8.17 -2.58 12.38
CA SER A 113 8.95 -2.54 13.62
C SER A 113 9.84 -1.30 13.60
N GLY A 114 10.21 -0.83 14.78
CA GLY A 114 11.07 0.33 14.91
C GLY A 114 10.73 1.15 16.15
N VAL A 115 11.42 2.28 16.26
CA VAL A 115 11.28 3.21 17.38
C VAL A 115 10.56 4.45 16.90
N VAL A 116 9.44 4.75 17.53
CA VAL A 116 8.61 5.92 17.23
C VAL A 116 8.53 6.79 18.48
N GLU A 117 8.85 8.06 18.35
CA GLU A 117 8.59 9.08 19.35
C GLU A 117 7.28 9.81 18.99
N TYR A 118 6.34 9.82 19.92
CA TYR A 118 5.05 10.49 19.76
C TYR A 118 4.80 11.41 20.98
N HIS A 119 4.76 12.72 20.74
CA HIS A 119 4.68 13.75 21.77
C HIS A 119 5.68 13.54 22.92
N GLY A 120 6.95 13.27 22.58
CA GLY A 120 8.04 13.04 23.52
C GLY A 120 8.04 11.65 24.20
N LYS A 121 7.08 10.78 23.88
CA LYS A 121 7.05 9.41 24.39
C LYS A 121 7.60 8.44 23.36
N VAL A 122 8.67 7.74 23.72
CA VAL A 122 9.29 6.74 22.85
C VAL A 122 8.59 5.39 23.02
N ASN A 123 8.23 4.78 21.88
CA ASN A 123 7.59 3.47 21.82
C ASN A 123 8.35 2.58 20.83
N GLN A 124 8.66 1.37 21.27
CA GLN A 124 9.32 0.35 20.45
C GLN A 124 8.49 -0.94 20.52
N VAL A 125 7.46 -1.03 19.71
CA VAL A 125 6.59 -2.22 19.68
C VAL A 125 6.33 -2.64 18.25
N PRO A 126 6.31 -3.95 17.96
CA PRO A 126 5.90 -4.43 16.64
C PRO A 126 4.42 -4.11 16.40
N ARG A 127 4.09 -3.82 15.14
CA ARG A 127 2.74 -3.48 14.71
C ARG A 127 2.35 -4.29 13.50
N ARG A 128 1.06 -4.61 13.39
CA ARG A 128 0.43 -4.91 12.11
C ARG A 128 -0.16 -3.62 11.54
N PHE A 129 -0.15 -3.50 10.23
CA PHE A 129 -0.79 -2.37 9.56
C PHE A 129 -1.66 -2.83 8.40
N THR A 130 -2.63 -2.01 8.09
CA THR A 130 -3.41 -2.04 6.87
C THR A 130 -3.32 -0.68 6.21
N ILE A 131 -2.96 -0.68 4.95
CA ILE A 131 -2.88 0.52 4.11
C ILE A 131 -3.80 0.29 2.91
N VAL A 132 -4.55 1.32 2.54
CA VAL A 132 -5.35 1.31 1.31
C VAL A 132 -4.79 2.37 0.38
N TYR A 133 -4.41 1.93 -0.82
CA TYR A 133 -4.08 2.80 -1.94
C TYR A 133 -5.25 2.86 -2.91
N ILE A 134 -5.50 4.03 -3.45
CA ILE A 134 -6.45 4.27 -4.54
C ILE A 134 -5.70 4.89 -5.72
N ARG A 135 -6.18 4.59 -6.93
CA ARG A 135 -5.69 5.26 -8.14
C ARG A 135 -6.51 6.53 -8.38
N ASP A 136 -5.89 7.65 -8.10
CA ASP A 136 -6.47 8.98 -8.27
C ASP A 136 -5.74 9.73 -9.39
N HIS A 137 -6.47 10.18 -10.42
CA HIS A 137 -5.90 10.81 -11.61
C HIS A 137 -4.71 10.07 -12.21
N GLY A 138 -4.80 8.72 -12.28
CA GLY A 138 -3.78 7.84 -12.84
C GLY A 138 -2.58 7.58 -11.94
N ARG A 139 -2.57 8.06 -10.69
CA ARG A 139 -1.50 7.86 -9.70
C ARG A 139 -2.02 7.12 -8.48
N TRP A 140 -1.22 6.23 -7.92
CA TRP A 140 -1.53 5.61 -6.64
C TRP A 140 -1.32 6.62 -5.52
N ARG A 141 -2.36 6.82 -4.70
CA ARG A 141 -2.34 7.68 -3.51
C ARG A 141 -2.82 6.88 -2.31
N LEU A 142 -2.19 7.11 -1.16
CA LEU A 142 -2.52 6.46 0.10
C LEU A 142 -3.78 7.11 0.69
N ALA A 143 -4.87 6.35 0.78
CA ALA A 143 -6.17 6.85 1.27
C ALA A 143 -6.34 6.63 2.77
N THR A 144 -5.82 5.52 3.32
CA THR A 144 -5.86 5.29 4.77
C THR A 144 -4.70 4.41 5.23
N TYR A 145 -4.23 4.70 6.43
CA TYR A 145 -3.31 3.86 7.19
C TYR A 145 -3.94 3.50 8.54
N HIS A 146 -3.92 2.23 8.88
CA HIS A 146 -4.32 1.77 10.21
C HIS A 146 -3.23 0.86 10.79
N GLY A 147 -2.70 1.23 11.96
CA GLY A 147 -1.74 0.44 12.71
C GLY A 147 -2.32 -0.12 13.99
N THR A 148 -1.97 -1.36 14.34
CA THR A 148 -2.30 -1.97 15.63
C THR A 148 -1.07 -2.64 16.25
N ILE A 149 -0.96 -2.62 17.57
CA ILE A 149 0.12 -3.29 18.30
C ILE A 149 -0.10 -4.80 18.20
N ILE A 150 0.98 -5.55 17.96
CA ILE A 150 0.98 -7.00 18.09
C ILE A 150 1.10 -7.31 19.59
N ALA A 151 0.04 -7.89 20.18
CA ALA A 151 0.10 -8.41 21.52
C ALA A 151 1.01 -9.66 21.57
N GLU A 152 1.83 -9.75 22.60
CA GLU A 152 2.62 -10.96 22.90
C GLU A 152 1.74 -12.00 23.60
#